data_1a6c606283fc2cae2a4666024e35e718
#
_entry.id   1a6c606283fc2cae2a4666024e35e718
#
_cell.length_a   1.000
_cell.length_b   1.000
_cell.length_c   1.000
_cell.angle_alpha   90.00
_cell.angle_beta   90.00
_cell.angle_gamma   90.00
#
_symmetry.space_group_name_H-M   'P 1'
#
loop_
_entity.id
_entity.type
_entity.pdbx_description
1 polymer ?
#
loop_
_entity_poly.entity_id
_entity_poly.type
_entity_poly.pdbx_seq_one_letter_code
_entity_poly.pdbx_strand_id
1 'polypeptide(L)'
;MYLVLAMIGALSENQIVGLPTVPELTLWGLPLSILIRDVAMALTVGAALMGGVLAPKPDAFLGRVTSLSALVWFFAIAFQSIFTVSEVLAFPLRDSLNVNVWWSLLSQTTVGQVMLVQAVLLIFVVLLGWVVLDRLTGVIVSLIAIAAAFLPGLTGHSGLIDEHNGASISLGLHIVAMTAWVGGLVALVVYLLRAGAEPGKVIRRFSTLALVCVVALAETGLLNASLRLDGPIAMITSIYGAILIAKISILIILISFGWRIRKVISEQADTGALGRAGIALLAGREFLWMGAVLGLSVALSRTAPPAQAQAGDQAAWAALLGLGLFIPFSLVYLLPRNMATIPFVQKYPDVSAICFLIWLYLFITFLPSETIAQTIGGQWFAAIGAAVTIYLGYQMLTAIKANRSWSTVGFALVGLPVVGWWLERDVEGGLHWSFWALTTVAMLFVLYVMQTEKTSTDIESVEVLEVSA
;
A
#
# COMPACT_ATOMS: atom_id res chain seq x y z
N MET A 1 -14.35 5.60 -13.63
CA MET A 1 -14.71 4.20 -13.43
C MET A 1 -15.63 3.69 -14.55
N TYR A 2 -16.90 4.06 -14.60
CA TYR A 2 -17.87 3.48 -15.57
C TYR A 2 -17.48 3.67 -17.03
N LEU A 3 -16.90 4.81 -17.41
CA LEU A 3 -16.40 5.02 -18.77
C LEU A 3 -15.35 3.95 -19.15
N VAL A 4 -14.42 3.66 -18.27
CA VAL A 4 -13.39 2.63 -18.51
C VAL A 4 -14.02 1.25 -18.54
N LEU A 5 -14.93 0.93 -17.61
CA LEU A 5 -15.66 -0.35 -17.59
C LEU A 5 -16.48 -0.57 -18.88
N ALA A 6 -17.11 0.49 -19.41
CA ALA A 6 -17.83 0.41 -20.68
C ALA A 6 -16.88 0.19 -21.87
N MET A 7 -15.73 0.88 -21.89
CA MET A 7 -14.72 0.74 -22.96
C MET A 7 -14.11 -0.66 -23.02
N ILE A 8 -13.94 -1.32 -21.87
CA ILE A 8 -13.40 -2.70 -21.79
C ILE A 8 -14.48 -3.79 -21.91
N GLY A 9 -15.75 -3.40 -22.12
CA GLY A 9 -16.85 -4.34 -22.23
C GLY A 9 -17.27 -5.01 -20.90
N ALA A 10 -16.78 -4.55 -19.76
CA ALA A 10 -17.09 -5.15 -18.44
C ALA A 10 -18.53 -4.86 -17.96
N LEU A 11 -19.26 -3.98 -18.65
CA LEU A 11 -20.68 -3.68 -18.40
C LEU A 11 -21.60 -4.33 -19.43
N SER A 12 -21.04 -5.04 -20.42
CA SER A 12 -21.80 -5.80 -21.41
C SER A 12 -21.45 -7.27 -21.27
N GLU A 13 -22.46 -8.09 -21.08
CA GLU A 13 -22.27 -9.54 -21.00
C GLU A 13 -22.14 -10.12 -22.42
N ASN A 14 -21.09 -10.91 -22.64
CA ASN A 14 -21.06 -11.81 -23.79
C ASN A 14 -22.07 -12.92 -23.52
N GLN A 15 -23.30 -12.78 -24.07
CA GLN A 15 -24.36 -13.77 -23.92
C GLN A 15 -23.94 -15.09 -24.57
N ILE A 16 -23.59 -16.05 -23.73
CA ILE A 16 -23.43 -17.43 -24.18
C ILE A 16 -24.83 -18.05 -24.22
N VAL A 17 -25.26 -18.40 -25.40
CA VAL A 17 -26.60 -18.98 -25.64
C VAL A 17 -26.82 -20.18 -24.72
N GLY A 18 -27.85 -20.12 -23.87
CA GLY A 18 -28.21 -21.20 -22.95
C GLY A 18 -27.70 -21.07 -21.52
N LEU A 19 -26.89 -20.03 -21.18
CA LEU A 19 -26.52 -19.71 -19.81
C LEU A 19 -27.34 -18.52 -19.29
N PRO A 20 -27.67 -18.51 -17.97
CA PRO A 20 -28.32 -17.36 -17.36
C PRO A 20 -27.41 -16.11 -17.40
N THR A 21 -28.00 -14.95 -17.65
CA THR A 21 -27.31 -13.70 -17.76
C THR A 21 -27.29 -12.96 -16.40
N VAL A 22 -26.17 -12.30 -16.09
CA VAL A 22 -26.08 -11.48 -14.87
C VAL A 22 -27.04 -10.27 -15.00
N PRO A 23 -27.86 -9.99 -13.99
CA PRO A 23 -28.79 -8.85 -14.04
C PRO A 23 -28.07 -7.52 -14.28
N GLU A 24 -28.63 -6.66 -15.12
CA GLU A 24 -28.05 -5.34 -15.43
C GLU A 24 -27.78 -4.51 -14.16
N LEU A 25 -28.69 -4.56 -13.18
CA LEU A 25 -28.50 -3.87 -11.90
C LEU A 25 -27.27 -4.38 -11.13
N THR A 26 -26.90 -5.65 -11.28
CA THR A 26 -25.69 -6.23 -10.67
C THR A 26 -24.44 -5.77 -11.42
N LEU A 27 -24.47 -5.71 -12.74
CA LEU A 27 -23.34 -5.21 -13.55
C LEU A 27 -22.95 -3.77 -13.20
N TRP A 28 -23.93 -2.93 -12.85
CA TRP A 28 -23.69 -1.55 -12.41
C TRP A 28 -23.49 -1.43 -10.89
N GLY A 29 -24.24 -2.17 -10.11
CA GLY A 29 -24.26 -2.07 -8.64
C GLY A 29 -23.01 -2.62 -7.98
N LEU A 30 -22.45 -3.71 -8.48
CA LEU A 30 -21.25 -4.31 -7.88
C LEU A 30 -20.01 -3.39 -7.97
N PRO A 31 -19.63 -2.83 -9.13
CA PRO A 31 -18.54 -1.87 -9.18
C PRO A 31 -18.78 -0.62 -8.33
N LEU A 32 -20.01 -0.15 -8.23
CA LEU A 32 -20.36 0.98 -7.37
C LEU A 32 -20.18 0.66 -5.89
N SER A 33 -20.64 -0.51 -5.45
CA SER A 33 -20.48 -0.94 -4.05
C SER A 33 -19.00 -1.10 -3.68
N ILE A 34 -18.17 -1.61 -4.59
CA ILE A 34 -16.71 -1.70 -4.43
C ILE A 34 -16.11 -0.29 -4.29
N LEU A 35 -16.49 0.65 -5.14
CA LEU A 35 -15.98 2.02 -5.08
C LEU A 35 -16.38 2.71 -3.76
N ILE A 36 -17.64 2.57 -3.34
CA ILE A 36 -18.12 3.14 -2.06
C ILE A 36 -17.36 2.53 -0.89
N ARG A 37 -17.16 1.20 -0.91
CA ARG A 37 -16.34 0.49 0.07
C ARG A 37 -14.93 1.06 0.15
N ASP A 38 -14.25 1.22 -0.99
CA ASP A 38 -12.85 1.66 -1.04
C ASP A 38 -12.69 3.12 -0.57
N VAL A 39 -13.63 3.99 -0.93
CA VAL A 39 -13.67 5.38 -0.43
C VAL A 39 -13.93 5.41 1.07
N ALA A 40 -14.92 4.67 1.55
CA ALA A 40 -15.25 4.63 2.97
C ALA A 40 -14.11 4.01 3.80
N MET A 41 -13.46 2.97 3.29
CA MET A 41 -12.26 2.36 3.86
C MET A 41 -11.12 3.39 3.98
N ALA A 42 -10.83 4.14 2.92
CA ALA A 42 -9.81 5.17 2.96
C ALA A 42 -10.13 6.26 3.99
N LEU A 43 -11.38 6.75 4.02
CA LEU A 43 -11.80 7.73 5.00
C LEU A 43 -11.71 7.22 6.44
N THR A 44 -12.08 5.96 6.68
CA THR A 44 -12.00 5.33 8.01
C THR A 44 -10.57 5.24 8.50
N VAL A 45 -9.67 4.65 7.70
CA VAL A 45 -8.24 4.50 8.06
C VAL A 45 -7.58 5.87 8.23
N GLY A 46 -7.82 6.79 7.28
CA GLY A 46 -7.22 8.12 7.31
C GLY A 46 -7.67 8.96 8.49
N ALA A 47 -8.97 8.97 8.80
CA ALA A 47 -9.51 9.71 9.95
C ALA A 47 -9.04 9.11 11.28
N ALA A 48 -8.98 7.78 11.40
CA ALA A 48 -8.45 7.09 12.58
C ALA A 48 -6.98 7.45 12.82
N LEU A 49 -6.14 7.34 11.78
CA LEU A 49 -4.72 7.70 11.87
C LEU A 49 -4.52 9.18 12.21
N MET A 50 -5.25 10.06 11.54
CA MET A 50 -5.12 11.49 11.77
C MET A 50 -5.56 11.87 13.19
N GLY A 51 -6.76 11.46 13.60
CA GLY A 51 -7.33 11.83 14.89
C GLY A 51 -6.72 11.09 16.07
N GLY A 52 -6.34 9.81 15.88
CA GLY A 52 -5.80 8.96 16.95
C GLY A 52 -4.28 9.01 17.09
N VAL A 53 -3.53 9.19 15.99
CA VAL A 53 -2.08 9.01 15.98
C VAL A 53 -1.33 10.29 15.62
N LEU A 54 -1.69 10.96 14.53
CA LEU A 54 -0.90 12.07 13.97
C LEU A 54 -1.16 13.40 14.67
N ALA A 55 -2.40 13.67 15.07
CA ALA A 55 -2.76 14.88 15.81
C ALA A 55 -2.04 14.95 17.16
N PRO A 56 -1.69 16.15 17.68
CA PRO A 56 -1.01 16.31 18.97
C PRO A 56 -1.82 15.74 20.14
N LYS A 57 -3.14 15.92 20.08
CA LYS A 57 -4.12 15.34 21.01
C LYS A 57 -5.19 14.59 20.21
N PRO A 58 -5.79 13.55 20.78
CA PRO A 58 -6.93 12.86 20.15
C PRO A 58 -8.01 13.85 19.72
N ASP A 59 -8.53 13.68 18.49
CA ASP A 59 -9.56 14.56 17.92
C ASP A 59 -10.89 13.81 17.88
N ALA A 60 -11.81 14.17 18.75
CA ALA A 60 -13.12 13.54 18.85
C ALA A 60 -13.99 13.71 17.59
N PHE A 61 -13.79 14.79 16.81
CA PHE A 61 -14.51 14.95 15.55
C PHE A 61 -14.01 13.93 14.52
N LEU A 62 -12.69 13.76 14.37
CA LEU A 62 -12.14 12.74 13.49
C LEU A 62 -12.48 11.32 13.97
N GLY A 63 -12.60 11.10 15.28
CA GLY A 63 -13.16 9.86 15.83
C GLY A 63 -14.60 9.58 15.33
N ARG A 64 -15.48 10.59 15.33
CA ARG A 64 -16.82 10.46 14.76
C ARG A 64 -16.82 10.24 13.26
N VAL A 65 -15.94 10.91 12.51
CA VAL A 65 -15.75 10.68 11.07
C VAL A 65 -15.33 9.24 10.84
N THR A 66 -14.39 8.71 11.65
CA THR A 66 -13.97 7.30 11.60
C THR A 66 -15.16 6.37 11.78
N SER A 67 -16.01 6.58 12.79
CA SER A 67 -17.17 5.73 13.04
C SER A 67 -18.21 5.81 11.91
N LEU A 68 -18.51 7.01 11.43
CA LEU A 68 -19.49 7.18 10.35
C LEU A 68 -19.01 6.58 9.03
N SER A 69 -17.74 6.78 8.67
CA SER A 69 -17.17 6.17 7.46
C SER A 69 -17.04 4.64 7.60
N ALA A 70 -16.73 4.12 8.79
CA ALA A 70 -16.74 2.68 9.06
C ALA A 70 -18.14 2.08 8.93
N LEU A 71 -19.18 2.80 9.33
CA LEU A 71 -20.57 2.39 9.14
C LEU A 71 -20.95 2.34 7.66
N VAL A 72 -20.54 3.35 6.87
CA VAL A 72 -20.71 3.32 5.40
C VAL A 72 -19.97 2.16 4.78
N TRP A 73 -18.74 1.89 5.23
CA TRP A 73 -17.94 0.75 4.77
C TRP A 73 -18.63 -0.58 5.09
N PHE A 74 -19.17 -0.74 6.30
CA PHE A 74 -19.93 -1.92 6.70
C PHE A 74 -21.12 -2.20 5.78
N PHE A 75 -21.94 -1.18 5.50
CA PHE A 75 -23.07 -1.33 4.58
C PHE A 75 -22.60 -1.58 3.12
N ALA A 76 -21.51 -0.94 2.70
CA ALA A 76 -20.96 -1.20 1.36
C ALA A 76 -20.53 -2.66 1.18
N ILE A 77 -19.93 -3.30 2.21
CA ILE A 77 -19.62 -4.74 2.21
C ILE A 77 -20.91 -5.57 2.15
N ALA A 78 -21.93 -5.22 2.92
CA ALA A 78 -23.21 -5.94 2.90
C ALA A 78 -23.85 -5.89 1.51
N PHE A 79 -23.92 -4.72 0.86
CA PHE A 79 -24.40 -4.61 -0.51
C PHE A 79 -23.52 -5.35 -1.51
N GLN A 80 -22.19 -5.22 -1.38
CA GLN A 80 -21.24 -5.94 -2.23
C GLN A 80 -21.46 -7.44 -2.14
N SER A 81 -21.70 -8.01 -0.95
CA SER A 81 -21.93 -9.45 -0.78
C SER A 81 -23.19 -9.93 -1.51
N ILE A 82 -24.28 -9.14 -1.48
CA ILE A 82 -25.52 -9.43 -2.22
C ILE A 82 -25.27 -9.40 -3.73
N PHE A 83 -24.60 -8.37 -4.24
CA PHE A 83 -24.25 -8.28 -5.65
C PHE A 83 -23.29 -9.40 -6.09
N THR A 84 -22.38 -9.83 -5.20
CA THR A 84 -21.47 -10.96 -5.49
C THR A 84 -22.25 -12.27 -5.64
N VAL A 85 -23.24 -12.53 -4.78
CA VAL A 85 -24.15 -13.69 -4.95
C VAL A 85 -24.86 -13.62 -6.30
N SER A 86 -25.42 -12.45 -6.65
CA SER A 86 -26.12 -12.23 -7.91
C SER A 86 -25.20 -12.43 -9.12
N GLU A 87 -23.95 -11.99 -9.06
CA GLU A 87 -22.97 -12.16 -10.14
C GLU A 87 -22.55 -13.63 -10.31
N VAL A 88 -22.17 -14.29 -9.20
CA VAL A 88 -21.64 -15.66 -9.23
C VAL A 88 -22.70 -16.68 -9.68
N LEU A 89 -23.95 -16.51 -9.25
CA LEU A 89 -25.05 -17.43 -9.55
C LEU A 89 -25.91 -16.96 -10.73
N ALA A 90 -25.64 -15.78 -11.30
CA ALA A 90 -26.47 -15.12 -12.29
C ALA A 90 -27.96 -15.01 -11.85
N PHE A 91 -28.18 -14.80 -10.55
CA PHE A 91 -29.52 -14.69 -9.95
C PHE A 91 -30.04 -13.26 -9.99
N PRO A 92 -31.37 -13.07 -10.21
CA PRO A 92 -32.01 -11.79 -9.91
C PRO A 92 -31.73 -11.38 -8.48
N LEU A 93 -31.58 -10.06 -8.22
CA LEU A 93 -31.29 -9.56 -6.87
C LEU A 93 -32.26 -10.05 -5.80
N ARG A 94 -33.54 -10.24 -6.17
CA ARG A 94 -34.56 -10.77 -5.25
C ARG A 94 -34.18 -12.15 -4.72
N ASP A 95 -33.66 -13.01 -5.58
CA ASP A 95 -33.28 -14.39 -5.23
C ASP A 95 -31.94 -14.41 -4.48
N SER A 96 -31.07 -13.45 -4.76
CA SER A 96 -29.80 -13.23 -4.04
C SER A 96 -29.99 -12.77 -2.59
N LEU A 97 -31.15 -12.25 -2.24
CA LEU A 97 -31.56 -11.92 -0.87
C LEU A 97 -32.03 -13.13 -0.04
N ASN A 98 -32.05 -14.34 -0.64
CA ASN A 98 -32.33 -15.56 0.11
C ASN A 98 -31.25 -15.78 1.18
N VAL A 99 -31.65 -15.76 2.44
CA VAL A 99 -30.74 -15.81 3.61
C VAL A 99 -29.86 -17.05 3.57
N ASN A 100 -30.37 -18.21 3.14
CA ASN A 100 -29.58 -19.44 3.05
C ASN A 100 -28.51 -19.37 2.01
N VAL A 101 -28.80 -18.83 0.82
CA VAL A 101 -27.85 -18.66 -0.27
C VAL A 101 -26.78 -17.63 0.12
N TRP A 102 -27.21 -16.49 0.65
CA TRP A 102 -26.32 -15.43 1.10
C TRP A 102 -25.39 -15.89 2.24
N TRP A 103 -25.97 -16.60 3.25
CA TRP A 103 -25.17 -17.16 4.35
C TRP A 103 -24.18 -18.23 3.88
N SER A 104 -24.58 -19.04 2.89
CA SER A 104 -23.66 -20.02 2.28
C SER A 104 -22.46 -19.34 1.63
N LEU A 105 -22.65 -18.24 0.88
CA LEU A 105 -21.54 -17.45 0.35
C LEU A 105 -20.63 -16.96 1.50
N LEU A 106 -21.21 -16.34 2.52
CA LEU A 106 -20.45 -15.73 3.61
C LEU A 106 -19.68 -16.75 4.45
N SER A 107 -20.26 -17.93 4.70
CA SER A 107 -19.65 -18.91 5.61
C SER A 107 -18.74 -19.93 4.92
N GLN A 108 -18.98 -20.24 3.63
CA GLN A 108 -18.30 -21.34 2.94
C GLN A 108 -17.25 -20.86 1.92
N THR A 109 -17.23 -19.58 1.57
CA THR A 109 -16.20 -19.06 0.65
C THR A 109 -15.18 -18.20 1.39
N THR A 110 -13.92 -18.23 0.94
CA THR A 110 -12.86 -17.37 1.49
C THR A 110 -13.22 -15.89 1.41
N VAL A 111 -13.82 -15.46 0.30
CA VAL A 111 -14.28 -14.08 0.09
C VAL A 111 -15.32 -13.70 1.13
N GLY A 112 -16.31 -14.57 1.35
CA GLY A 112 -17.36 -14.35 2.34
C GLY A 112 -16.85 -14.32 3.76
N GLN A 113 -15.98 -15.26 4.13
CA GLN A 113 -15.35 -15.30 5.46
C GLN A 113 -14.56 -14.03 5.76
N VAL A 114 -13.80 -13.52 4.79
CA VAL A 114 -13.10 -12.25 4.90
C VAL A 114 -14.08 -11.08 5.08
N MET A 115 -15.18 -11.05 4.34
CA MET A 115 -16.23 -10.03 4.52
C MET A 115 -16.86 -10.08 5.92
N LEU A 116 -17.07 -11.28 6.48
CA LEU A 116 -17.57 -11.45 7.86
C LEU A 116 -16.57 -10.91 8.89
N VAL A 117 -15.28 -11.29 8.77
CA VAL A 117 -14.25 -10.79 9.69
C VAL A 117 -14.13 -9.27 9.60
N GLN A 118 -14.16 -8.72 8.38
CA GLN A 118 -14.20 -7.26 8.19
C GLN A 118 -15.40 -6.62 8.90
N ALA A 119 -16.60 -7.18 8.73
CA ALA A 119 -17.81 -6.66 9.35
C ALA A 119 -17.70 -6.62 10.87
N VAL A 120 -17.14 -7.67 11.49
CA VAL A 120 -16.90 -7.71 12.94
C VAL A 120 -15.90 -6.63 13.35
N LEU A 121 -14.75 -6.51 12.66
CA LEU A 121 -13.78 -5.46 12.98
C LEU A 121 -14.36 -4.06 12.82
N LEU A 122 -15.20 -3.84 11.82
CA LEU A 122 -15.85 -2.54 11.60
C LEU A 122 -16.86 -2.19 12.70
N ILE A 123 -17.56 -3.17 13.29
CA ILE A 123 -18.40 -2.93 14.45
C ILE A 123 -17.56 -2.38 15.62
N PHE A 124 -16.37 -2.96 15.87
CA PHE A 124 -15.47 -2.42 16.88
C PHE A 124 -14.97 -1.02 16.54
N VAL A 125 -14.62 -0.74 15.27
CA VAL A 125 -14.21 0.61 14.82
C VAL A 125 -15.36 1.61 15.03
N VAL A 126 -16.60 1.25 14.69
CA VAL A 126 -17.77 2.11 14.88
C VAL A 126 -17.96 2.43 16.35
N LEU A 127 -17.94 1.42 17.22
CA LEU A 127 -18.20 1.60 18.66
C LEU A 127 -17.08 2.38 19.33
N LEU A 128 -15.82 2.00 19.09
CA LEU A 128 -14.67 2.63 19.73
C LEU A 128 -14.39 4.04 19.19
N GLY A 129 -14.66 4.30 17.92
CA GLY A 129 -14.41 5.61 17.30
C GLY A 129 -15.30 6.71 17.89
N TRP A 130 -16.48 6.39 18.45
CA TRP A 130 -17.31 7.33 19.21
C TRP A 130 -16.70 7.70 20.57
N VAL A 131 -15.85 6.83 21.14
CA VAL A 131 -15.30 6.92 22.50
C VAL A 131 -13.81 7.29 22.49
N VAL A 132 -13.25 7.76 21.37
CA VAL A 132 -11.84 8.20 21.29
C VAL A 132 -11.63 9.42 22.19
N LEU A 133 -11.24 9.16 23.43
CA LEU A 133 -10.94 10.17 24.44
C LEU A 133 -9.44 10.27 24.75
N ASP A 134 -8.67 9.22 24.45
CA ASP A 134 -7.24 9.11 24.75
C ASP A 134 -6.42 8.57 23.58
N ARG A 135 -5.10 8.65 23.70
CA ARG A 135 -4.16 8.21 22.67
C ARG A 135 -4.20 6.71 22.45
N LEU A 136 -4.36 5.92 23.53
CA LEU A 136 -4.38 4.47 23.45
C LEU A 136 -5.58 3.98 22.63
N THR A 137 -6.76 4.49 22.94
CA THR A 137 -7.99 4.17 22.20
C THR A 137 -7.85 4.57 20.72
N GLY A 138 -7.28 5.74 20.43
CA GLY A 138 -7.02 6.20 19.06
C GLY A 138 -6.07 5.28 18.28
N VAL A 139 -5.01 4.79 18.93
CA VAL A 139 -4.10 3.81 18.33
C VAL A 139 -4.80 2.47 18.08
N ILE A 140 -5.56 1.96 19.05
CA ILE A 140 -6.30 0.70 18.92
C ILE A 140 -7.29 0.77 17.74
N VAL A 141 -8.07 1.84 17.64
CA VAL A 141 -9.01 2.04 16.53
C VAL A 141 -8.29 2.09 15.19
N SER A 142 -7.13 2.77 15.14
CA SER A 142 -6.31 2.82 13.92
C SER A 142 -5.79 1.43 13.52
N LEU A 143 -5.32 0.64 14.48
CA LEU A 143 -4.83 -0.71 14.21
C LEU A 143 -5.95 -1.65 13.73
N ILE A 144 -7.14 -1.58 14.34
CA ILE A 144 -8.30 -2.38 13.90
C ILE A 144 -8.73 -1.95 12.49
N ALA A 145 -8.79 -0.66 12.19
CA ALA A 145 -9.13 -0.16 10.87
C ALA A 145 -8.11 -0.59 9.80
N ILE A 146 -6.81 -0.55 10.12
CA ILE A 146 -5.74 -1.03 9.24
C ILE A 146 -5.87 -2.55 9.03
N ALA A 147 -6.11 -3.32 10.08
CA ALA A 147 -6.31 -4.77 9.97
C ALA A 147 -7.52 -5.08 9.06
N ALA A 148 -8.63 -4.39 9.24
CA ALA A 148 -9.81 -4.53 8.38
C ALA A 148 -9.50 -4.15 6.92
N ALA A 149 -8.68 -3.12 6.67
CA ALA A 149 -8.28 -2.69 5.33
C ALA A 149 -7.29 -3.67 4.65
N PHE A 150 -6.54 -4.43 5.42
CA PHE A 150 -5.61 -5.43 4.91
C PHE A 150 -6.33 -6.68 4.34
N LEU A 151 -7.44 -7.08 4.95
CA LEU A 151 -8.13 -8.34 4.67
C LEU A 151 -8.55 -8.56 3.21
N PRO A 152 -9.02 -7.57 2.43
CA PRO A 152 -9.34 -7.79 1.01
C PRO A 152 -8.16 -8.27 0.16
N GLY A 153 -6.93 -7.98 0.58
CA GLY A 153 -5.72 -8.50 -0.07
C GLY A 153 -5.60 -10.02 0.01
N LEU A 154 -6.21 -10.65 1.01
CA LEU A 154 -6.22 -12.11 1.18
C LEU A 154 -7.24 -12.82 0.29
N THR A 155 -8.09 -12.06 -0.42
CA THR A 155 -9.09 -12.57 -1.34
C THR A 155 -8.74 -12.22 -2.78
N GLY A 156 -9.19 -13.01 -3.73
CA GLY A 156 -8.97 -12.78 -5.16
C GLY A 156 -8.13 -13.88 -5.79
N HIS A 157 -7.80 -13.70 -7.06
CA HIS A 157 -7.05 -14.69 -7.86
C HIS A 157 -5.67 -15.03 -7.29
N SER A 158 -5.13 -14.15 -6.44
CA SER A 158 -3.85 -14.38 -5.74
C SER A 158 -3.97 -15.31 -4.52
N GLY A 159 -5.17 -15.49 -3.97
CA GLY A 159 -5.42 -16.35 -2.81
C GLY A 159 -5.90 -17.76 -3.13
N LEU A 160 -6.26 -18.01 -4.41
CA LEU A 160 -6.79 -19.31 -4.86
C LEU A 160 -5.69 -20.32 -5.28
N ILE A 161 -4.44 -19.87 -5.38
CA ILE A 161 -3.31 -20.73 -5.72
C ILE A 161 -2.52 -20.93 -4.42
N ASP A 162 -2.43 -22.14 -3.93
CA ASP A 162 -1.83 -22.54 -2.65
C ASP A 162 -0.35 -22.09 -2.46
N GLU A 163 0.28 -21.58 -3.51
CA GLU A 163 1.71 -21.23 -3.54
C GLU A 163 2.01 -19.73 -3.39
N HIS A 164 0.99 -18.82 -3.24
CA HIS A 164 1.22 -17.36 -3.40
C HIS A 164 0.86 -16.50 -2.19
N ASN A 165 1.22 -16.91 -0.98
CA ASN A 165 1.04 -16.09 0.23
C ASN A 165 1.66 -14.68 0.10
N GLY A 166 2.78 -14.55 -0.62
CA GLY A 166 3.45 -13.27 -0.85
C GLY A 166 2.63 -12.27 -1.68
N ALA A 167 1.90 -12.74 -2.70
CA ALA A 167 1.05 -11.89 -3.54
C ALA A 167 -0.11 -11.30 -2.74
N SER A 168 -0.75 -12.11 -1.91
CA SER A 168 -1.88 -11.71 -1.06
C SER A 168 -1.44 -10.70 0.00
N ILE A 169 -0.30 -10.91 0.66
CA ILE A 169 0.28 -9.98 1.63
C ILE A 169 0.64 -8.66 0.93
N SER A 170 1.28 -8.71 -0.23
CA SER A 170 1.63 -7.52 -1.01
C SER A 170 0.39 -6.71 -1.38
N LEU A 171 -0.68 -7.36 -1.83
CA LEU A 171 -1.93 -6.68 -2.15
C LEU A 171 -2.57 -6.06 -0.91
N GLY A 172 -2.57 -6.75 0.22
CA GLY A 172 -3.06 -6.23 1.50
C GLY A 172 -2.28 -4.97 1.94
N LEU A 173 -0.96 -5.00 1.86
CA LEU A 173 -0.11 -3.84 2.16
C LEU A 173 -0.34 -2.68 1.17
N HIS A 174 -0.56 -2.98 -0.12
CA HIS A 174 -0.91 -1.99 -1.13
C HIS A 174 -2.20 -1.25 -0.77
N ILE A 175 -3.24 -1.99 -0.36
CA ILE A 175 -4.52 -1.42 0.05
C ILE A 175 -4.35 -0.56 1.31
N VAL A 176 -3.62 -1.04 2.33
CA VAL A 176 -3.34 -0.28 3.55
C VAL A 176 -2.58 1.01 3.24
N ALA A 177 -1.53 0.95 2.43
CA ALA A 177 -0.76 2.13 2.07
C ALA A 177 -1.61 3.16 1.30
N MET A 178 -2.44 2.70 0.37
CA MET A 178 -3.37 3.54 -0.38
C MET A 178 -4.38 4.23 0.56
N THR A 179 -5.03 3.47 1.45
CA THR A 179 -6.04 4.00 2.36
C THR A 179 -5.46 4.97 3.39
N ALA A 180 -4.27 4.68 3.92
CA ALA A 180 -3.57 5.56 4.85
C ALA A 180 -3.13 6.87 4.18
N TRP A 181 -2.67 6.82 2.92
CA TRP A 181 -2.25 8.03 2.20
C TRP A 181 -3.43 8.87 1.74
N VAL A 182 -4.35 8.27 0.96
CA VAL A 182 -5.50 8.99 0.40
C VAL A 182 -6.43 9.50 1.50
N GLY A 183 -6.85 8.62 2.40
CA GLY A 183 -7.71 8.98 3.52
C GLY A 183 -7.03 9.91 4.51
N GLY A 184 -5.74 9.70 4.76
CA GLY A 184 -4.92 10.56 5.61
C GLY A 184 -4.81 11.99 5.08
N LEU A 185 -4.69 12.18 3.75
CA LEU A 185 -4.70 13.52 3.15
C LEU A 185 -6.05 14.20 3.32
N VAL A 186 -7.17 13.49 3.07
CA VAL A 186 -8.50 14.02 3.30
C VAL A 186 -8.66 14.45 4.76
N ALA A 187 -8.27 13.58 5.68
CA ALA A 187 -8.36 13.86 7.12
C ALA A 187 -7.44 15.02 7.55
N LEU A 188 -6.24 15.16 6.96
CA LEU A 188 -5.34 16.29 7.18
C LEU A 188 -5.99 17.60 6.75
N VAL A 189 -6.58 17.65 5.55
CA VAL A 189 -7.27 18.86 5.05
C VAL A 189 -8.42 19.23 5.99
N VAL A 190 -9.24 18.27 6.39
CA VAL A 190 -10.33 18.49 7.34
C VAL A 190 -9.80 19.04 8.67
N TYR A 191 -8.71 18.45 9.19
CA TYR A 191 -8.05 18.90 10.42
C TYR A 191 -7.58 20.35 10.33
N LEU A 192 -6.91 20.72 9.22
CA LEU A 192 -6.38 22.07 9.00
C LEU A 192 -7.52 23.11 8.81
N LEU A 193 -8.57 22.76 8.07
CA LEU A 193 -9.74 23.63 7.87
C LEU A 193 -10.49 23.90 9.17
N ARG A 194 -10.42 23.00 10.13
CA ARG A 194 -11.03 23.16 11.47
C ARG A 194 -10.11 23.88 12.46
N ALA A 195 -9.00 24.46 12.00
CA ALA A 195 -8.00 25.14 12.85
C ALA A 195 -7.42 24.20 13.95
N GLY A 196 -7.06 22.99 13.54
CA GLY A 196 -6.40 22.01 14.41
C GLY A 196 -5.12 22.55 15.05
N ALA A 197 -4.80 22.08 16.26
CA ALA A 197 -3.63 22.52 17.00
C ALA A 197 -2.30 22.09 16.34
N GLU A 198 -1.26 22.91 16.41
CA GLU A 198 0.09 22.63 15.92
C GLU A 198 0.13 22.15 14.45
N PRO A 199 -0.43 22.90 13.48
CA PRO A 199 -0.58 22.46 12.10
C PRO A 199 0.75 22.03 11.47
N GLY A 200 1.83 22.75 11.69
CA GLY A 200 3.15 22.42 11.15
C GLY A 200 3.67 21.06 11.60
N LYS A 201 3.41 20.67 12.86
CA LYS A 201 3.82 19.37 13.40
C LYS A 201 2.99 18.23 12.78
N VAL A 202 1.69 18.44 12.60
CA VAL A 202 0.79 17.45 11.98
C VAL A 202 1.14 17.26 10.52
N ILE A 203 1.41 18.33 9.78
CA ILE A 203 1.84 18.28 8.38
C ILE A 203 3.15 17.49 8.24
N ARG A 204 4.16 17.73 9.10
CA ARG A 204 5.41 16.97 9.07
C ARG A 204 5.20 15.48 9.34
N ARG A 205 4.39 15.13 10.35
CA ARG A 205 4.06 13.72 10.65
C ARG A 205 3.33 13.05 9.50
N PHE A 206 2.36 13.72 8.91
CA PHE A 206 1.65 13.21 7.74
C PHE A 206 2.57 13.07 6.53
N SER A 207 3.46 14.02 6.30
CA SER A 207 4.44 13.97 5.20
C SER A 207 5.34 12.73 5.30
N THR A 208 5.77 12.37 6.53
CA THR A 208 6.53 11.14 6.77
C THR A 208 5.69 9.89 6.47
N LEU A 209 4.43 9.84 6.94
CA LEU A 209 3.52 8.75 6.64
C LEU A 209 3.28 8.64 5.13
N ALA A 210 3.01 9.76 4.45
CA ALA A 210 2.79 9.79 3.01
C ALA A 210 3.99 9.26 2.23
N LEU A 211 5.21 9.62 2.63
CA LEU A 211 6.44 9.10 2.01
C LEU A 211 6.53 7.58 2.13
N VAL A 212 6.30 7.03 3.33
CA VAL A 212 6.29 5.58 3.58
C VAL A 212 5.21 4.90 2.73
N CYS A 213 4.00 5.47 2.68
CA CYS A 213 2.91 4.94 1.86
C CYS A 213 3.23 4.95 0.36
N VAL A 214 3.86 6.01 -0.16
CA VAL A 214 4.24 6.11 -1.58
C VAL A 214 5.27 5.04 -1.94
N VAL A 215 6.26 4.80 -1.10
CA VAL A 215 7.26 3.74 -1.32
C VAL A 215 6.58 2.37 -1.28
N ALA A 216 5.72 2.13 -0.28
CA ALA A 216 4.95 0.89 -0.20
C ALA A 216 4.09 0.65 -1.45
N LEU A 217 3.41 1.70 -1.93
CA LEU A 217 2.57 1.62 -3.14
C LEU A 217 3.41 1.33 -4.39
N ALA A 218 4.60 1.94 -4.51
CA ALA A 218 5.48 1.68 -5.63
C ALA A 218 5.97 0.22 -5.62
N GLU A 219 6.50 -0.26 -4.51
CA GLU A 219 7.03 -1.62 -4.38
C GLU A 219 5.94 -2.69 -4.52
N THR A 220 4.85 -2.56 -3.76
CA THR A 220 3.76 -3.54 -3.83
C THR A 220 3.01 -3.48 -5.16
N GLY A 221 2.85 -2.29 -5.74
CA GLY A 221 2.24 -2.12 -7.05
C GLY A 221 3.05 -2.79 -8.15
N LEU A 222 4.37 -2.65 -8.07
CA LEU A 222 5.30 -3.26 -8.98
C LEU A 222 5.26 -4.79 -8.91
N LEU A 223 5.30 -5.31 -7.69
CA LEU A 223 5.18 -6.73 -7.44
C LEU A 223 3.84 -7.29 -7.97
N ASN A 224 2.73 -6.63 -7.64
CA ASN A 224 1.42 -7.05 -8.14
C ASN A 224 1.32 -6.98 -9.68
N ALA A 225 2.03 -6.06 -10.32
CA ALA A 225 2.11 -5.97 -11.77
C ALA A 225 2.93 -7.12 -12.37
N SER A 226 4.09 -7.43 -11.80
CA SER A 226 4.95 -8.53 -12.27
C SER A 226 4.26 -9.90 -12.20
N LEU A 227 3.38 -10.10 -11.20
CA LEU A 227 2.59 -11.32 -11.05
C LEU A 227 1.45 -11.47 -12.08
N ARG A 228 1.05 -10.39 -12.75
CA ARG A 228 -0.12 -10.36 -13.64
C ARG A 228 0.21 -10.06 -15.09
N LEU A 229 1.43 -9.62 -15.37
CA LEU A 229 1.90 -9.28 -16.72
C LEU A 229 3.02 -10.21 -17.12
N ASP A 230 2.86 -10.83 -18.27
CA ASP A 230 3.88 -11.68 -18.90
C ASP A 230 4.95 -10.81 -19.59
N GLY A 231 5.60 -9.95 -18.80
CA GLY A 231 6.70 -9.10 -19.24
C GLY A 231 6.32 -7.68 -19.70
N PRO A 232 7.33 -6.86 -20.07
CA PRO A 232 7.13 -5.45 -20.42
C PRO A 232 6.28 -5.24 -21.67
N ILE A 233 6.29 -6.20 -22.61
CA ILE A 233 5.51 -6.10 -23.85
C ILE A 233 4.02 -6.16 -23.51
N ALA A 234 3.61 -7.06 -22.62
CA ALA A 234 2.21 -7.16 -22.16
C ALA A 234 1.72 -5.87 -21.48
N MET A 235 2.62 -5.09 -20.90
CA MET A 235 2.29 -3.79 -20.29
C MET A 235 1.82 -2.77 -21.35
N ILE A 236 2.36 -2.80 -22.55
CA ILE A 236 2.02 -1.85 -23.63
C ILE A 236 1.01 -2.40 -24.63
N THR A 237 0.82 -3.72 -24.70
CA THR A 237 -0.05 -4.36 -25.69
C THR A 237 -1.40 -4.79 -25.11
N SER A 238 -1.56 -4.84 -23.79
CA SER A 238 -2.81 -5.28 -23.15
C SER A 238 -3.62 -4.12 -22.57
N ILE A 239 -4.94 -4.31 -22.51
CA ILE A 239 -5.88 -3.36 -21.84
C ILE A 239 -5.52 -3.24 -20.35
N TYR A 240 -5.17 -4.35 -19.70
CA TYR A 240 -4.71 -4.38 -18.31
C TYR A 240 -3.47 -3.50 -18.11
N GLY A 241 -2.48 -3.63 -18.98
CA GLY A 241 -1.26 -2.83 -18.96
C GLY A 241 -1.53 -1.35 -19.22
N ALA A 242 -2.46 -1.00 -20.13
CA ALA A 242 -2.84 0.40 -20.39
C ALA A 242 -3.45 1.06 -19.13
N ILE A 243 -4.33 0.37 -18.40
CA ILE A 243 -4.90 0.85 -17.14
C ILE A 243 -3.79 1.02 -16.09
N LEU A 244 -2.84 0.09 -16.03
CA LEU A 244 -1.71 0.16 -15.11
C LEU A 244 -0.80 1.34 -15.41
N ILE A 245 -0.47 1.59 -16.68
CA ILE A 245 0.29 2.78 -17.12
C ILE A 245 -0.43 4.06 -16.72
N ALA A 246 -1.74 4.14 -16.91
CA ALA A 246 -2.53 5.29 -16.49
C ALA A 246 -2.44 5.51 -14.96
N LYS A 247 -2.53 4.44 -14.16
CA LYS A 247 -2.35 4.51 -12.68
C LYS A 247 -0.96 4.99 -12.29
N ILE A 248 0.09 4.45 -12.91
CA ILE A 248 1.48 4.86 -12.66
C ILE A 248 1.67 6.33 -13.01
N SER A 249 1.16 6.78 -14.14
CA SER A 249 1.25 8.18 -14.58
C SER A 249 0.59 9.12 -13.57
N ILE A 250 -0.60 8.77 -13.08
CA ILE A 250 -1.29 9.57 -12.06
C ILE A 250 -0.51 9.53 -10.73
N LEU A 251 0.07 8.42 -10.34
CA LEU A 251 0.91 8.31 -9.14
C LEU A 251 2.11 9.28 -9.24
N ILE A 252 2.80 9.32 -10.37
CA ILE A 252 3.92 10.25 -10.62
C ILE A 252 3.45 11.70 -10.52
N ILE A 253 2.29 12.03 -11.07
CA ILE A 253 1.68 13.37 -10.96
C ILE A 253 1.41 13.71 -9.49
N LEU A 254 0.80 12.80 -8.73
CA LEU A 254 0.50 12.99 -7.30
C LEU A 254 1.77 13.17 -6.46
N ILE A 255 2.82 12.39 -6.72
CA ILE A 255 4.12 12.53 -6.05
C ILE A 255 4.71 13.91 -6.34
N SER A 256 4.64 14.36 -7.61
CA SER A 256 5.16 15.66 -8.02
C SER A 256 4.41 16.82 -7.36
N PHE A 257 3.09 16.70 -7.19
CA PHE A 257 2.29 17.67 -6.44
C PHE A 257 2.63 17.64 -4.95
N GLY A 258 2.67 16.48 -4.34
CA GLY A 258 3.00 16.31 -2.92
C GLY A 258 4.37 16.93 -2.58
N TRP A 259 5.35 16.77 -3.46
CA TRP A 259 6.67 17.42 -3.28
C TRP A 259 6.59 18.94 -3.33
N ARG A 260 5.90 19.51 -4.33
CA ARG A 260 5.73 20.98 -4.45
C ARG A 260 5.01 21.55 -3.22
N ILE A 261 3.94 20.87 -2.76
CA ILE A 261 3.18 21.29 -1.58
C ILE A 261 4.05 21.21 -0.33
N ARG A 262 4.85 20.17 -0.17
CA ARG A 262 5.76 20.03 0.96
C ARG A 262 6.76 21.19 1.01
N LYS A 263 7.33 21.59 -0.14
CA LYS A 263 8.24 22.73 -0.23
C LYS A 263 7.54 24.04 0.16
N VAL A 264 6.38 24.33 -0.40
CA VAL A 264 5.60 25.54 -0.09
C VAL A 264 5.17 25.57 1.38
N ILE A 265 4.73 24.45 1.94
CA ILE A 265 4.30 24.37 3.34
C ILE A 265 5.49 24.50 4.29
N SER A 266 6.67 23.92 4.00
CA SER A 266 7.85 24.11 4.85
C SER A 266 8.30 25.56 4.88
N GLU A 267 8.25 26.27 3.75
CA GLU A 267 8.62 27.68 3.65
C GLU A 267 7.58 28.63 4.30
N GLN A 268 6.30 28.27 4.32
CA GLN A 268 5.20 29.13 4.78
C GLN A 268 4.62 28.74 6.15
N ALA A 269 4.92 27.55 6.67
CA ALA A 269 4.43 27.11 7.98
C ALA A 269 4.96 28.00 9.13
N ASP A 270 6.16 28.55 8.96
CA ASP A 270 6.80 29.43 9.95
C ASP A 270 6.32 30.89 9.82
N THR A 271 5.79 31.27 8.66
CA THR A 271 5.30 32.66 8.40
C THR A 271 3.80 32.83 8.64
N GLY A 272 3.05 31.77 8.89
CA GLY A 272 1.58 31.83 9.05
C GLY A 272 0.80 32.25 7.80
N ALA A 273 1.48 32.35 6.63
CA ALA A 273 0.94 32.92 5.39
C ALA A 273 0.00 31.96 4.63
N LEU A 274 -0.08 30.69 5.02
CA LEU A 274 -0.98 29.72 4.38
C LEU A 274 -2.45 29.95 4.79
N GLY A 275 -3.14 30.71 3.97
CA GLY A 275 -4.59 30.91 4.13
C GLY A 275 -5.36 29.60 3.89
N ARG A 276 -6.49 29.41 4.61
CA ARG A 276 -7.38 28.23 4.48
C ARG A 276 -7.82 27.98 3.02
N ALA A 277 -8.03 29.02 2.23
CA ALA A 277 -8.42 28.93 0.84
C ALA A 277 -7.31 28.32 -0.06
N GLY A 278 -6.05 28.64 0.22
CA GLY A 278 -4.91 28.06 -0.50
C GLY A 278 -4.76 26.55 -0.25
N ILE A 279 -4.92 26.13 1.00
CA ILE A 279 -4.90 24.70 1.38
C ILE A 279 -6.04 23.96 0.68
N ALA A 280 -7.25 24.49 0.69
CA ALA A 280 -8.41 23.86 0.07
C ALA A 280 -8.27 23.73 -1.46
N LEU A 281 -7.70 24.72 -2.13
CA LEU A 281 -7.49 24.70 -3.58
C LEU A 281 -6.43 23.69 -4.00
N LEU A 282 -5.31 23.62 -3.26
CA LEU A 282 -4.24 22.65 -3.50
C LEU A 282 -4.75 21.21 -3.28
N ALA A 283 -5.45 20.97 -2.18
CA ALA A 283 -6.02 19.68 -1.86
C ALA A 283 -7.11 19.25 -2.86
N GLY A 284 -7.92 20.17 -3.36
CA GLY A 284 -8.99 19.85 -4.31
C GLY A 284 -8.47 19.24 -5.61
N ARG A 285 -7.32 19.69 -6.11
CA ARG A 285 -6.68 19.12 -7.31
C ARG A 285 -6.16 17.70 -7.05
N GLU A 286 -5.57 17.45 -5.88
CA GLU A 286 -5.10 16.11 -5.52
C GLU A 286 -6.25 15.13 -5.35
N PHE A 287 -7.37 15.54 -4.78
CA PHE A 287 -8.56 14.69 -4.61
C PHE A 287 -9.14 14.22 -5.94
N LEU A 288 -9.13 15.06 -6.99
CA LEU A 288 -9.56 14.64 -8.33
C LEU A 288 -8.70 13.50 -8.86
N TRP A 289 -7.38 13.63 -8.76
CA TRP A 289 -6.44 12.58 -9.21
C TRP A 289 -6.52 11.32 -8.36
N MET A 290 -6.69 11.46 -7.05
CA MET A 290 -6.91 10.32 -6.15
C MET A 290 -8.21 9.59 -6.47
N GLY A 291 -9.29 10.32 -6.72
CA GLY A 291 -10.56 9.75 -7.18
C GLY A 291 -10.43 8.99 -8.51
N ALA A 292 -9.64 9.54 -9.44
CA ALA A 292 -9.35 8.87 -10.70
C ALA A 292 -8.58 7.54 -10.49
N VAL A 293 -7.56 7.52 -9.60
CA VAL A 293 -6.83 6.28 -9.27
C VAL A 293 -7.74 5.24 -8.64
N LEU A 294 -8.61 5.62 -7.71
CA LEU A 294 -9.58 4.70 -7.10
C LEU A 294 -10.53 4.12 -8.16
N GLY A 295 -11.04 4.96 -9.05
CA GLY A 295 -11.89 4.52 -10.17
C GLY A 295 -11.16 3.56 -11.13
N LEU A 296 -9.89 3.84 -11.44
CA LEU A 296 -9.05 2.94 -12.25
C LEU A 296 -8.72 1.65 -11.49
N SER A 297 -8.62 1.67 -10.17
CA SER A 297 -8.38 0.47 -9.36
C SER A 297 -9.57 -0.49 -9.43
N VAL A 298 -10.79 0.04 -9.34
CA VAL A 298 -12.01 -0.77 -9.54
C VAL A 298 -12.08 -1.31 -10.97
N ALA A 299 -11.73 -0.51 -11.99
CA ALA A 299 -11.70 -0.98 -13.37
C ALA A 299 -10.66 -2.09 -13.56
N LEU A 300 -9.46 -1.93 -12.99
CA LEU A 300 -8.39 -2.93 -13.07
C LEU A 300 -8.79 -4.26 -12.40
N SER A 301 -9.49 -4.21 -11.25
CA SER A 301 -9.97 -5.43 -10.58
C SER A 301 -11.03 -6.20 -11.37
N ARG A 302 -11.64 -5.56 -12.36
CA ARG A 302 -12.64 -6.14 -13.28
C ARG A 302 -12.07 -6.49 -14.66
N THR A 303 -10.78 -6.26 -14.88
CA THR A 303 -10.09 -6.56 -16.14
C THR A 303 -9.28 -7.84 -15.97
N ALA A 304 -9.50 -8.82 -16.84
CA ALA A 304 -8.71 -10.04 -16.83
C ALA A 304 -7.24 -9.72 -17.16
N PRO A 305 -6.28 -10.27 -16.41
CA PRO A 305 -4.86 -10.16 -16.78
C PRO A 305 -4.60 -10.89 -18.12
N PRO A 306 -3.63 -10.41 -18.92
CA PRO A 306 -3.37 -10.93 -20.27
C PRO A 306 -2.84 -12.36 -20.32
N ALA A 307 -2.21 -12.82 -19.24
CA ALA A 307 -1.82 -14.20 -19.05
C ALA A 307 -2.10 -14.59 -17.60
N GLN A 308 -2.49 -15.84 -17.36
CA GLN A 308 -2.24 -16.43 -16.05
C GLN A 308 -0.74 -16.71 -16.04
N ALA A 309 0.04 -15.74 -15.55
CA ALA A 309 1.45 -16.00 -15.32
C ALA A 309 1.50 -17.28 -14.48
N GLN A 310 2.19 -18.29 -14.96
CA GLN A 310 2.63 -19.40 -14.14
C GLN A 310 3.64 -18.78 -13.18
N ALA A 311 3.12 -18.18 -12.12
CA ALA A 311 3.91 -17.61 -11.07
C ALA A 311 4.46 -18.81 -10.28
N GLY A 312 5.62 -19.25 -10.67
CA GLY A 312 6.42 -20.17 -9.88
C GLY A 312 6.94 -19.50 -8.61
N ASP A 313 7.72 -20.19 -7.83
CA ASP A 313 8.37 -19.78 -6.56
C ASP A 313 9.01 -18.38 -6.58
N GLN A 314 9.35 -17.89 -7.74
CA GLN A 314 9.98 -16.59 -7.99
C GLN A 314 9.13 -15.38 -7.60
N ALA A 315 7.82 -15.48 -7.68
CA ALA A 315 6.93 -14.39 -7.26
C ALA A 315 6.92 -14.21 -5.75
N ALA A 316 7.03 -15.31 -5.00
CA ALA A 316 7.17 -15.26 -3.54
C ALA A 316 8.50 -14.60 -3.14
N TRP A 317 9.57 -14.85 -3.89
CA TRP A 317 10.88 -14.24 -3.68
C TRP A 317 10.87 -12.73 -3.94
N ALA A 318 10.26 -12.32 -5.03
CA ALA A 318 10.08 -10.93 -5.36
C ALA A 318 9.29 -10.18 -4.26
N ALA A 319 8.24 -10.83 -3.72
CA ALA A 319 7.48 -10.32 -2.59
C ALA A 319 8.34 -10.14 -1.35
N LEU A 320 9.12 -11.15 -1.00
CA LEU A 320 10.00 -11.11 0.17
C LEU A 320 11.11 -10.06 0.03
N LEU A 321 11.66 -9.85 -1.17
CA LEU A 321 12.64 -8.80 -1.42
C LEU A 321 12.02 -7.41 -1.34
N GLY A 322 10.84 -7.18 -1.93
CA GLY A 322 10.13 -5.91 -1.82
C GLY A 322 9.75 -5.61 -0.37
N LEU A 323 9.22 -6.59 0.36
CA LEU A 323 8.94 -6.46 1.79
C LEU A 323 10.21 -6.25 2.62
N GLY A 324 11.31 -6.92 2.25
CA GLY A 324 12.63 -6.79 2.88
C GLY A 324 13.23 -5.39 2.73
N LEU A 325 12.87 -4.65 1.67
CA LEU A 325 13.26 -3.25 1.48
C LEU A 325 12.27 -2.28 2.13
N PHE A 326 10.99 -2.51 1.92
CA PHE A 326 9.94 -1.62 2.42
C PHE A 326 9.87 -1.55 3.96
N ILE A 327 9.93 -2.70 4.64
CA ILE A 327 9.84 -2.73 6.10
C ILE A 327 11.01 -1.99 6.76
N PRO A 328 12.28 -2.28 6.43
CA PRO A 328 13.42 -1.52 6.97
C PRO A 328 13.36 -0.02 6.65
N PHE A 329 12.97 0.35 5.43
CA PHE A 329 12.77 1.75 5.03
C PHE A 329 11.72 2.43 5.92
N SER A 330 10.58 1.79 6.11
CA SER A 330 9.51 2.29 6.97
C SER A 330 9.99 2.46 8.42
N LEU A 331 10.73 1.50 8.94
CA LEU A 331 11.29 1.56 10.29
C LEU A 331 12.25 2.73 10.49
N VAL A 332 13.10 3.03 9.48
CA VAL A 332 14.03 4.19 9.55
C VAL A 332 13.29 5.53 9.68
N TYR A 333 12.09 5.63 9.11
CA TYR A 333 11.29 6.85 9.18
C TYR A 333 10.30 6.90 10.33
N LEU A 334 9.78 5.75 10.76
CA LEU A 334 8.76 5.67 11.80
C LEU A 334 9.33 5.54 13.21
N LEU A 335 10.50 4.91 13.36
CA LEU A 335 11.15 4.73 14.67
C LEU A 335 12.00 5.96 15.07
N PRO A 336 12.08 6.27 16.37
CA PRO A 336 12.98 7.29 16.88
C PRO A 336 14.45 6.97 16.53
N ARG A 337 15.23 8.02 16.22
CA ARG A 337 16.63 7.92 15.76
C ARG A 337 17.57 7.12 16.68
N ASN A 338 17.21 6.88 17.93
CA ASN A 338 18.06 6.30 18.96
C ASN A 338 17.75 4.83 19.26
N MET A 339 16.81 4.20 18.54
CA MET A 339 16.51 2.80 18.78
C MET A 339 17.49 1.87 18.06
N ALA A 340 18.27 1.16 18.88
CA ALA A 340 19.01 -0.06 18.52
C ALA A 340 19.94 0.00 17.30
N THR A 341 20.58 1.13 17.02
CA THR A 341 21.63 1.18 16.00
C THR A 341 22.95 0.62 16.55
N ILE A 342 23.57 -0.28 15.81
CA ILE A 342 24.88 -0.83 16.18
C ILE A 342 25.95 0.23 15.83
N PRO A 343 26.75 0.73 16.79
CA PRO A 343 27.76 1.76 16.55
C PRO A 343 28.77 1.38 15.46
N PHE A 344 29.11 0.11 15.38
CA PHE A 344 30.03 -0.44 14.35
C PHE A 344 29.45 -0.25 12.94
N VAL A 345 28.15 -0.53 12.74
CA VAL A 345 27.46 -0.40 11.46
C VAL A 345 27.41 1.08 11.03
N GLN A 346 27.18 1.98 11.96
CA GLN A 346 27.19 3.42 11.71
C GLN A 346 28.57 3.93 11.28
N LYS A 347 29.63 3.36 11.87
CA LYS A 347 31.01 3.74 11.56
C LYS A 347 31.49 3.19 10.22
N TYR A 348 30.99 2.02 9.80
CA TYR A 348 31.43 1.32 8.59
C TYR A 348 30.23 0.94 7.70
N PRO A 349 29.57 1.93 7.05
CA PRO A 349 28.36 1.69 6.28
C PRO A 349 28.57 0.75 5.08
N ASP A 350 29.74 0.82 4.42
CA ASP A 350 30.08 -0.03 3.29
C ASP A 350 30.19 -1.50 3.69
N VAL A 351 30.80 -1.79 4.83
CA VAL A 351 30.88 -3.15 5.39
C VAL A 351 29.47 -3.68 5.71
N SER A 352 28.60 -2.83 6.23
CA SER A 352 27.21 -3.21 6.53
C SER A 352 26.44 -3.57 5.27
N ALA A 353 26.60 -2.81 4.19
CA ALA A 353 25.98 -3.11 2.90
C ALA A 353 26.48 -4.44 2.33
N ILE A 354 27.77 -4.70 2.39
CA ILE A 354 28.38 -5.97 1.95
C ILE A 354 27.82 -7.14 2.80
N CYS A 355 27.80 -6.99 4.12
CA CYS A 355 27.26 -8.02 5.00
C CYS A 355 25.77 -8.28 4.74
N PHE A 356 25.00 -7.24 4.48
CA PHE A 356 23.59 -7.37 4.12
C PHE A 356 23.41 -8.14 2.80
N LEU A 357 24.18 -7.81 1.77
CA LEU A 357 24.10 -8.49 0.49
C LEU A 357 24.53 -9.97 0.60
N ILE A 358 25.60 -10.26 1.34
CA ILE A 358 26.03 -11.63 1.61
C ILE A 358 24.95 -12.40 2.37
N TRP A 359 24.38 -11.78 3.41
CA TRP A 359 23.29 -12.39 4.17
C TRP A 359 22.07 -12.65 3.28
N LEU A 360 21.67 -11.68 2.48
CA LEU A 360 20.53 -11.80 1.57
C LEU A 360 20.73 -12.93 0.57
N TYR A 361 21.92 -13.01 -0.02
CA TYR A 361 22.31 -14.09 -0.94
C TYR A 361 22.22 -15.47 -0.24
N LEU A 362 22.84 -15.61 0.92
CA LEU A 362 22.81 -16.87 1.69
C LEU A 362 21.40 -17.24 2.11
N PHE A 363 20.64 -16.27 2.60
CA PHE A 363 19.26 -16.52 3.05
C PHE A 363 18.39 -17.00 1.89
N ILE A 364 18.50 -16.37 0.72
CA ILE A 364 17.77 -16.79 -0.47
C ILE A 364 18.22 -18.17 -0.96
N THR A 365 19.53 -18.43 -1.01
CA THR A 365 20.07 -19.71 -1.48
C THR A 365 19.70 -20.89 -0.58
N PHE A 366 19.65 -20.67 0.73
CA PHE A 366 19.35 -21.69 1.73
C PHE A 366 17.90 -21.64 2.21
N LEU A 367 17.03 -20.85 1.60
CA LEU A 367 15.62 -20.94 1.95
C LEU A 367 15.12 -22.35 1.61
N PRO A 368 14.39 -22.95 2.54
CA PRO A 368 13.97 -24.35 2.38
C PRO A 368 13.12 -24.53 1.12
N SER A 369 13.38 -25.59 0.37
CA SER A 369 12.47 -26.09 -0.67
C SER A 369 11.06 -26.28 -0.08
N GLU A 370 10.02 -26.29 -0.90
CA GLU A 370 8.63 -26.47 -0.44
C GLU A 370 8.46 -27.59 0.59
N THR A 371 9.15 -28.71 0.38
CA THR A 371 9.12 -29.87 1.26
C THR A 371 9.66 -29.56 2.68
N ILE A 372 10.67 -28.70 2.78
CA ILE A 372 11.26 -28.31 4.08
C ILE A 372 10.47 -27.15 4.69
N ALA A 373 9.92 -26.24 3.87
CA ALA A 373 9.09 -25.13 4.36
C ALA A 373 7.83 -25.62 5.07
N GLN A 374 7.32 -26.79 4.72
CA GLN A 374 6.20 -27.42 5.41
C GLN A 374 6.58 -28.00 6.79
N THR A 375 7.88 -28.12 7.11
CA THR A 375 8.32 -28.53 8.43
C THR A 375 8.32 -27.36 9.41
N ILE A 376 8.07 -27.64 10.70
CA ILE A 376 8.14 -26.64 11.77
C ILE A 376 9.53 -25.97 11.80
N GLY A 377 10.61 -26.75 11.58
CA GLY A 377 11.98 -26.22 11.52
C GLY A 377 12.21 -25.25 10.34
N GLY A 378 11.65 -25.57 9.16
CA GLY A 378 11.73 -24.71 7.98
C GLY A 378 10.97 -23.38 8.17
N GLN A 379 9.80 -23.42 8.80
CA GLN A 379 9.01 -22.23 9.12
C GLN A 379 9.76 -21.29 10.10
N TRP A 380 10.39 -21.85 11.14
CA TRP A 380 11.22 -21.08 12.08
C TRP A 380 12.45 -20.49 11.39
N PHE A 381 13.12 -21.25 10.52
CA PHE A 381 14.25 -20.76 9.75
C PHE A 381 13.84 -19.57 8.86
N ALA A 382 12.72 -19.68 8.14
CA ALA A 382 12.21 -18.61 7.31
C ALA A 382 11.82 -17.36 8.15
N ALA A 383 11.15 -17.55 9.30
CA ALA A 383 10.74 -16.45 10.18
C ALA A 383 11.95 -15.72 10.79
N ILE A 384 12.93 -16.47 11.30
CA ILE A 384 14.16 -15.92 11.87
C ILE A 384 14.97 -15.21 10.77
N GLY A 385 15.12 -15.84 9.61
CA GLY A 385 15.83 -15.25 8.47
C GLY A 385 15.19 -13.96 7.99
N ALA A 386 13.85 -13.90 7.91
CA ALA A 386 13.11 -12.68 7.59
C ALA A 386 13.35 -11.58 8.64
N ALA A 387 13.28 -11.91 9.93
CA ALA A 387 13.54 -10.95 11.01
C ALA A 387 14.97 -10.38 10.96
N VAL A 388 15.98 -11.24 10.71
CA VAL A 388 17.37 -10.81 10.52
C VAL A 388 17.54 -9.95 9.28
N THR A 389 16.88 -10.29 8.18
CA THR A 389 16.90 -9.50 6.93
C THR A 389 16.32 -8.09 7.16
N ILE A 390 15.17 -8.01 7.84
CA ILE A 390 14.55 -6.73 8.21
C ILE A 390 15.50 -5.91 9.10
N TYR A 391 16.11 -6.54 10.09
CA TYR A 391 17.00 -5.86 11.02
C TYR A 391 18.28 -5.35 10.33
N LEU A 392 18.95 -6.18 9.55
CA LEU A 392 20.16 -5.79 8.80
C LEU A 392 19.84 -4.72 7.75
N GLY A 393 18.71 -4.82 7.06
CA GLY A 393 18.22 -3.78 6.13
C GLY A 393 17.98 -2.46 6.84
N TYR A 394 17.36 -2.48 8.02
CA TYR A 394 17.18 -1.29 8.87
C TYR A 394 18.52 -0.66 9.24
N GLN A 395 19.49 -1.45 9.69
CA GLN A 395 20.83 -0.99 10.05
C GLN A 395 21.54 -0.35 8.85
N MET A 396 21.50 -1.01 7.69
CA MET A 396 22.10 -0.51 6.45
C MET A 396 21.50 0.83 6.03
N LEU A 397 20.17 0.93 5.95
CA LEU A 397 19.48 2.16 5.55
C LEU A 397 19.71 3.31 6.55
N THR A 398 19.78 3.00 7.84
CA THR A 398 20.11 3.99 8.89
C THR A 398 21.55 4.51 8.72
N ALA A 399 22.50 3.63 8.40
CA ALA A 399 23.89 3.98 8.15
C ALA A 399 24.04 4.82 6.86
N ILE A 400 23.34 4.47 5.77
CA ILE A 400 23.29 5.26 4.53
C ILE A 400 22.76 6.68 4.83
N LYS A 401 21.66 6.78 5.57
CA LYS A 401 21.04 8.06 5.94
C LYS A 401 21.97 8.92 6.77
N ALA A 402 22.81 8.31 7.64
CA ALA A 402 23.76 9.03 8.49
C ALA A 402 25.01 9.53 7.74
N ASN A 403 25.60 8.70 6.86
CA ASN A 403 26.96 8.89 6.37
C ASN A 403 27.07 9.39 4.92
N ARG A 404 25.97 9.47 4.14
CA ARG A 404 25.96 9.91 2.73
C ARG A 404 26.96 9.19 1.83
N SER A 405 27.25 7.92 2.10
CA SER A 405 28.23 7.19 1.30
C SER A 405 27.63 6.77 -0.06
N TRP A 406 28.07 7.43 -1.14
CA TRP A 406 27.69 7.07 -2.51
C TRP A 406 28.21 5.69 -2.93
N SER A 407 29.33 5.24 -2.36
CA SER A 407 29.85 3.92 -2.60
C SER A 407 28.91 2.83 -2.08
N THR A 408 28.32 3.01 -0.89
CA THR A 408 27.34 2.10 -0.32
C THR A 408 26.06 2.06 -1.15
N VAL A 409 25.61 3.23 -1.63
CA VAL A 409 24.47 3.35 -2.53
C VAL A 409 24.74 2.62 -3.83
N GLY A 410 25.90 2.87 -4.44
CA GLY A 410 26.33 2.21 -5.68
C GLY A 410 26.43 0.69 -5.52
N PHE A 411 26.95 0.22 -4.40
CA PHE A 411 27.07 -1.21 -4.10
C PHE A 411 25.70 -1.89 -3.95
N ALA A 412 24.76 -1.26 -3.25
CA ALA A 412 23.40 -1.77 -3.11
C ALA A 412 22.65 -1.80 -4.45
N LEU A 413 22.85 -0.77 -5.29
CA LEU A 413 22.22 -0.64 -6.60
C LEU A 413 22.73 -1.65 -7.64
N VAL A 414 24.02 -1.94 -7.61
CA VAL A 414 24.64 -2.91 -8.52
C VAL A 414 24.55 -4.33 -7.96
N GLY A 415 24.69 -4.48 -6.65
CA GLY A 415 24.69 -5.79 -5.99
C GLY A 415 23.36 -6.51 -6.07
N LEU A 416 22.24 -5.83 -5.83
CA LEU A 416 20.90 -6.44 -5.88
C LEU A 416 20.53 -7.00 -7.27
N PRO A 417 20.65 -6.23 -8.36
CA PRO A 417 20.41 -6.76 -9.71
C PRO A 417 21.35 -7.91 -10.09
N VAL A 418 22.63 -7.83 -9.70
CA VAL A 418 23.61 -8.89 -9.99
C VAL A 418 23.28 -10.17 -9.24
N VAL A 419 22.93 -10.07 -7.94
CA VAL A 419 22.49 -11.22 -7.15
C VAL A 419 21.21 -11.81 -7.74
N GLY A 420 20.26 -10.98 -8.12
CA GLY A 420 19.03 -11.41 -8.76
C GLY A 420 19.27 -12.13 -10.08
N TRP A 421 20.07 -11.54 -10.96
CA TRP A 421 20.45 -12.16 -12.25
C TRP A 421 21.15 -13.50 -12.05
N TRP A 422 22.02 -13.61 -11.06
CA TRP A 422 22.74 -14.85 -10.77
C TRP A 422 21.83 -15.95 -10.25
N LEU A 423 20.83 -15.61 -9.42
CA LEU A 423 19.84 -16.55 -8.91
C LEU A 423 18.90 -17.08 -9.99
N GLU A 424 18.69 -16.31 -11.05
CA GLU A 424 17.71 -16.60 -12.10
C GLU A 424 18.30 -17.13 -13.40
N ARG A 425 19.62 -17.25 -13.48
CA ARG A 425 20.32 -17.67 -14.72
C ARG A 425 19.86 -19.03 -15.27
N ASP A 426 19.35 -19.91 -14.41
CA ASP A 426 18.98 -21.27 -14.74
C ASP A 426 17.45 -21.45 -14.91
N VAL A 427 16.67 -20.35 -14.89
CA VAL A 427 15.22 -20.40 -14.99
C VAL A 427 14.75 -19.94 -16.36
N GLU A 428 14.02 -20.80 -17.07
CA GLU A 428 13.41 -20.49 -18.37
C GLU A 428 12.14 -19.62 -18.18
N GLY A 429 12.21 -18.34 -18.56
CA GLY A 429 11.06 -17.44 -18.57
C GLY A 429 11.42 -15.95 -18.47
N GLY A 430 10.91 -15.12 -19.37
CA GLY A 430 11.34 -13.73 -19.58
C GLY A 430 10.91 -12.68 -18.55
N LEU A 431 10.29 -13.06 -17.41
CA LEU A 431 9.75 -12.12 -16.43
C LEU A 431 10.81 -11.42 -15.57
N HIS A 432 11.98 -11.98 -15.48
CA HIS A 432 13.00 -11.71 -14.47
C HIS A 432 13.66 -10.35 -14.64
N TRP A 433 13.96 -9.96 -15.85
CA TRP A 433 14.62 -8.69 -16.14
C TRP A 433 13.80 -7.47 -15.77
N SER A 434 12.49 -7.52 -16.03
CA SER A 434 11.59 -6.40 -15.70
C SER A 434 11.48 -6.23 -14.19
N PHE A 435 11.41 -7.31 -13.42
CA PHE A 435 11.35 -7.26 -11.97
C PHE A 435 12.62 -6.63 -11.39
N TRP A 436 13.80 -7.11 -11.76
CA TRP A 436 15.07 -6.61 -11.24
C TRP A 436 15.33 -5.15 -11.67
N ALA A 437 14.99 -4.79 -12.89
CA ALA A 437 15.07 -3.42 -13.36
C ALA A 437 14.17 -2.50 -12.53
N LEU A 438 12.95 -2.93 -12.25
CA LEU A 438 11.98 -2.16 -11.51
C LEU A 438 12.32 -2.09 -10.01
N THR A 439 12.81 -3.17 -9.40
CA THR A 439 13.33 -3.14 -8.01
C THR A 439 14.53 -2.18 -7.90
N THR A 440 15.40 -2.15 -8.91
CA THR A 440 16.50 -1.19 -9.00
C THR A 440 15.99 0.25 -9.08
N VAL A 441 14.98 0.52 -9.91
CA VAL A 441 14.35 1.85 -10.02
C VAL A 441 13.69 2.26 -8.70
N ALA A 442 12.97 1.34 -8.04
CA ALA A 442 12.37 1.59 -6.73
C ALA A 442 13.44 1.89 -5.67
N MET A 443 14.54 1.13 -5.66
CA MET A 443 15.67 1.37 -4.76
C MET A 443 16.35 2.72 -5.04
N LEU A 444 16.56 3.07 -6.31
CA LEU A 444 17.07 4.39 -6.72
C LEU A 444 16.18 5.52 -6.24
N PHE A 445 14.87 5.35 -6.34
CA PHE A 445 13.90 6.33 -5.86
C PHE A 445 13.96 6.48 -4.34
N VAL A 446 13.99 5.39 -3.59
CA VAL A 446 14.17 5.41 -2.12
C VAL A 446 15.43 6.15 -1.72
N LEU A 447 16.56 5.84 -2.36
CA LEU A 447 17.84 6.46 -2.08
C LEU A 447 17.87 7.94 -2.47
N TYR A 448 17.26 8.31 -3.58
CA TYR A 448 17.09 9.70 -4.00
C TYR A 448 16.29 10.51 -2.98
N VAL A 449 15.17 9.97 -2.51
CA VAL A 449 14.35 10.63 -1.48
C VAL A 449 15.13 10.78 -0.18
N MET A 450 15.87 9.76 0.26
CA MET A 450 16.70 9.82 1.47
C MET A 450 17.79 10.90 1.38
N GLN A 451 18.31 11.18 0.19
CA GLN A 451 19.33 12.20 -0.03
C GLN A 451 18.76 13.61 -0.09
N THR A 452 17.64 13.81 -0.76
CA THR A 452 17.01 15.14 -0.88
C THR A 452 16.50 15.68 0.44
N GLU A 453 16.02 14.82 1.35
CA GLU A 453 15.61 15.25 2.70
C GLU A 453 16.78 15.83 3.53
N LYS A 454 17.99 15.30 3.36
CA LYS A 454 19.13 15.75 4.14
C LYS A 454 19.69 17.09 3.65
N THR A 455 19.59 17.35 2.34
CA THR A 455 20.03 18.62 1.76
C THR A 455 19.19 19.79 2.27
N SER A 456 17.89 19.60 2.49
CA SER A 456 17.02 20.63 3.06
C SER A 456 17.33 20.90 4.54
N THR A 457 17.65 19.87 5.31
CA THR A 457 17.98 20.00 6.75
C THR A 457 19.35 20.66 6.99
N ASP A 458 20.32 20.45 6.11
CA ASP A 458 21.64 21.04 6.21
C ASP A 458 21.67 22.52 5.76
N ILE A 459 20.85 22.90 4.78
CA ILE A 459 20.67 24.30 4.37
C ILE A 459 20.02 25.08 5.53
N GLU A 460 18.99 24.51 6.19
CA GLU A 460 18.38 25.10 7.38
C GLU A 460 19.37 25.28 8.55
N SER A 461 20.28 24.31 8.75
CA SER A 461 21.28 24.39 9.82
C SER A 461 22.38 25.40 9.52
N VAL A 462 22.73 25.63 8.26
CA VAL A 462 23.71 26.66 7.84
C VAL A 462 23.12 28.06 7.91
N GLU A 463 21.85 28.24 7.46
CA GLU A 463 21.13 29.50 7.56
C GLU A 463 20.91 29.93 9.01
N VAL A 464 20.60 28.99 9.91
CA VAL A 464 20.47 29.29 11.36
C VAL A 464 21.80 29.68 11.98
N LEU A 465 22.92 29.14 11.52
CA LEU A 465 24.27 29.51 12.00
C LEU A 465 24.72 30.86 11.44
N GLU A 466 24.39 31.23 10.21
CA GLU A 466 24.70 32.53 9.64
C GLU A 466 23.86 33.67 10.22
N VAL A 467 22.62 33.40 10.64
CA VAL A 467 21.73 34.39 11.30
C VAL A 467 22.08 34.57 12.77
N SER A 468 22.83 33.62 13.38
CA SER A 468 23.27 33.69 14.78
C SER A 468 24.70 34.21 14.97
N ALA A 469 25.43 34.47 13.90
CA ALA A 469 26.78 35.08 13.89
C ALA A 469 26.72 36.55 13.46
#